data_f903a067347b4601175d35572e11bf7f
#
_entry.id   f903a067347b4601175d35572e11bf7f
#
_cell.length_a   1.000
_cell.length_b   1.000
_cell.length_c   1.000
_cell.angle_alpha   90.00
_cell.angle_beta   90.00
_cell.angle_gamma   90.00
#
_symmetry.space_group_name_H-M   'P 1'
#
loop_
_entity.id
_entity.type
_entity.pdbx_description
1 polymer ?
#
loop_
_entity_poly.entity_id
_entity_poly.type
_entity_poly.pdbx_seq_one_letter_code
_entity_poly.pdbx_strand_id
1 'polypeptide(L)'
;MNIVVKTADNRYIVRPDTTWERDSEDFYPPEFVTDLSWSPVLFVRISKPGRSVGAKFAERYYDQVGYGVLLYPENLIDGSESAFAAASCLDHTSFLQLPAADKTGLAPISLDLKAGVTALFHHEGFDASLIAASIEEATRYIYIRSGDLLAIELQARKPLDVKGTLVVTGDCAGVPSFKFQIIR
;
A
#
# COMPACT_ATOMS: atom_id res chain seq x y z
N MET A 1 -10.35 9.73 6.61
CA MET A 1 -9.04 9.06 6.69
C MET A 1 -8.38 9.20 5.34
N ASN A 2 -7.03 9.23 5.31
CA ASN A 2 -6.27 9.30 4.06
C ASN A 2 -5.27 8.15 4.01
N ILE A 3 -4.95 7.71 2.79
CA ILE A 3 -3.82 6.82 2.55
C ILE A 3 -2.73 7.66 1.89
N VAL A 4 -1.70 8.01 2.64
CA VAL A 4 -0.52 8.70 2.12
C VAL A 4 0.40 7.66 1.52
N VAL A 5 0.75 7.78 0.27
CA VAL A 5 1.62 6.83 -0.43
C VAL A 5 2.94 7.50 -0.78
N LYS A 6 4.04 6.90 -0.34
CA LYS A 6 5.38 7.16 -0.88
C LYS A 6 5.61 6.20 -2.04
N THR A 7 5.71 6.71 -3.24
CA THR A 7 5.96 5.91 -4.43
C THR A 7 7.42 5.47 -4.52
N ALA A 8 7.69 4.42 -5.29
CA ALA A 8 9.05 3.89 -5.48
C ALA A 8 10.03 4.91 -6.09
N ASP A 9 9.54 5.93 -6.79
CA ASP A 9 10.31 7.05 -7.33
C ASP A 9 10.35 8.28 -6.40
N ASN A 10 10.05 8.06 -5.10
CA ASN A 10 10.09 9.05 -4.04
C ASN A 10 9.13 10.24 -4.17
N ARG A 11 8.01 10.08 -4.87
CA ARG A 11 6.92 11.04 -4.85
C ARG A 11 5.93 10.72 -3.73
N TYR A 12 5.12 11.72 -3.35
CA TYR A 12 4.04 11.54 -2.38
C TYR A 12 2.70 11.86 -3.03
N ILE A 13 1.76 10.93 -2.89
CA ILE A 13 0.37 11.11 -3.29
C ILE A 13 -0.55 10.78 -2.12
N VAL A 14 -1.77 11.28 -2.17
CA VAL A 14 -2.80 10.94 -1.20
C VAL A 14 -3.92 10.24 -1.94
N ARG A 15 -4.24 9.02 -1.53
CA ARG A 15 -5.41 8.29 -1.98
C ARG A 15 -6.56 8.54 -1.02
N PRO A 16 -7.78 8.75 -1.52
CA PRO A 16 -8.97 8.84 -0.65
C PRO A 16 -9.25 7.50 0.02
N ASP A 17 -9.98 7.53 1.13
CA ASP A 17 -10.37 6.34 1.88
C ASP A 17 -11.29 5.39 1.12
N THR A 18 -11.99 5.85 0.09
CA THR A 18 -12.78 5.00 -0.82
C THR A 18 -11.90 4.00 -1.60
N THR A 19 -10.61 4.27 -1.74
CA THR A 19 -9.68 3.30 -2.37
C THR A 19 -9.32 2.14 -1.45
N TRP A 20 -9.58 2.27 -0.14
CA TRP A 20 -9.12 1.30 0.85
C TRP A 20 -10.00 0.07 0.93
N GLU A 21 -9.36 -1.07 0.71
CA GLU A 21 -9.94 -2.40 0.91
C GLU A 21 -9.29 -3.05 2.13
N ARG A 22 -10.03 -3.05 3.25
CA ARG A 22 -9.53 -3.56 4.54
C ARG A 22 -9.84 -5.03 4.78
N ASP A 23 -10.92 -5.51 4.18
CA ASP A 23 -11.47 -6.84 4.44
C ASP A 23 -11.12 -7.83 3.31
N SER A 24 -10.25 -7.42 2.38
CA SER A 24 -9.81 -8.22 1.22
C SER A 24 -10.98 -8.68 0.36
N GLU A 25 -11.96 -7.80 0.12
CA GLU A 25 -13.06 -8.07 -0.80
C GLU A 25 -12.57 -8.19 -2.24
N ASP A 26 -13.34 -8.88 -3.06
CA ASP A 26 -12.98 -9.08 -4.46
C ASP A 26 -13.09 -7.78 -5.25
N PHE A 27 -12.13 -7.54 -6.12
CA PHE A 27 -12.05 -6.34 -6.95
C PHE A 27 -12.64 -6.60 -8.33
N TYR A 28 -13.61 -5.80 -8.71
CA TYR A 28 -14.26 -5.79 -10.02
C TYR A 28 -13.84 -4.53 -10.77
N PRO A 29 -12.79 -4.58 -11.61
CA PRO A 29 -12.36 -3.42 -12.37
C PRO A 29 -13.51 -2.87 -13.24
N PRO A 30 -13.77 -1.55 -13.21
CA PRO A 30 -14.71 -0.94 -14.16
C PRO A 30 -14.32 -1.23 -15.62
N GLU A 31 -15.30 -1.27 -16.54
CA GLU A 31 -15.06 -1.60 -17.96
C GLU A 31 -14.01 -0.71 -18.64
N PHE A 32 -13.88 0.54 -18.21
CA PHE A 32 -12.88 1.47 -18.75
C PHE A 32 -11.45 1.20 -18.26
N VAL A 33 -11.26 0.32 -17.28
CA VAL A 33 -9.93 -0.11 -16.80
C VAL A 33 -9.51 -1.34 -17.57
N THR A 34 -8.71 -1.17 -18.61
CA THR A 34 -8.25 -2.28 -19.48
C THR A 34 -6.98 -2.93 -18.97
N ASP A 35 -6.11 -2.16 -18.35
CA ASP A 35 -4.81 -2.60 -17.89
C ASP A 35 -4.61 -2.25 -16.42
N LEU A 36 -4.08 -3.22 -15.67
CA LEU A 36 -3.73 -3.04 -14.26
C LEU A 36 -2.23 -3.19 -14.06
N SER A 37 -1.71 -2.39 -13.16
CA SER A 37 -0.41 -2.63 -12.56
C SER A 37 -0.54 -2.68 -11.04
N TRP A 38 0.50 -3.19 -10.38
CA TRP A 38 0.51 -3.37 -8.93
C TRP A 38 1.86 -2.99 -8.34
N SER A 39 1.84 -2.60 -7.08
CA SER A 39 3.03 -2.39 -6.26
C SER A 39 2.84 -2.98 -4.87
N PRO A 40 3.79 -3.77 -4.34
CA PRO A 40 3.78 -4.20 -2.95
C PRO A 40 4.16 -3.02 -2.07
N VAL A 41 3.53 -2.93 -0.91
CA VAL A 41 3.79 -1.85 0.04
C VAL A 41 4.05 -2.36 1.44
N LEU A 42 4.95 -1.69 2.14
CA LEU A 42 5.00 -1.65 3.59
C LEU A 42 4.10 -0.51 4.04
N PHE A 43 3.19 -0.74 4.99
CA PHE A 43 2.36 0.34 5.50
C PHE A 43 2.37 0.41 7.04
N VAL A 44 2.10 1.59 7.54
CA VAL A 44 1.91 1.83 8.97
C VAL A 44 0.60 2.56 9.22
N ARG A 45 -0.05 2.23 10.36
CA ARG A 45 -1.21 2.98 10.84
C ARG A 45 -0.75 4.13 11.74
N ILE A 46 -1.16 5.32 11.39
CA ILE A 46 -0.88 6.51 12.19
C ILE A 46 -1.76 6.53 13.45
N SER A 47 -1.13 6.59 14.62
CA SER A 47 -1.81 6.61 15.92
C SER A 47 -1.91 8.00 16.53
N LYS A 48 -1.09 8.96 16.06
CA LYS A 48 -1.07 10.36 16.57
C LYS A 48 -1.04 11.34 15.42
N PRO A 49 -1.76 12.48 15.54
CA PRO A 49 -1.66 13.54 14.55
C PRO A 49 -0.29 14.23 14.62
N GLY A 50 0.19 14.69 13.45
CA GLY A 50 1.47 15.38 13.39
C GLY A 50 1.71 16.15 12.10
N ARG A 51 2.55 17.17 12.21
CA ARG A 51 3.12 17.95 11.10
C ARG A 51 4.57 18.23 11.38
N SER A 52 5.40 18.19 10.34
CA SER A 52 6.86 18.42 10.47
C SER A 52 7.51 17.51 11.52
N VAL A 53 7.15 16.24 11.49
CA VAL A 53 7.64 15.22 12.43
C VAL A 53 9.06 14.85 12.03
N GLY A 54 10.04 15.12 12.90
CA GLY A 54 11.42 14.68 12.63
C GLY A 54 11.58 13.17 12.80
N ALA A 55 12.43 12.55 11.97
CA ALA A 55 12.64 11.09 11.92
C ALA A 55 12.88 10.45 13.29
N LYS A 56 13.66 11.10 14.16
CA LYS A 56 13.93 10.63 15.54
C LYS A 56 12.70 10.49 16.45
N PHE A 57 11.58 11.08 16.04
CA PHE A 57 10.31 11.02 16.78
C PHE A 57 9.25 10.16 16.08
N ALA A 58 9.50 9.73 14.86
CA ALA A 58 8.53 9.07 13.98
C ALA A 58 7.89 7.83 14.64
N GLU A 59 8.66 7.05 15.39
CA GLU A 59 8.17 5.86 16.08
C GLU A 59 7.00 6.12 17.04
N ARG A 60 6.83 7.35 17.51
CA ARG A 60 5.74 7.75 18.42
C ARG A 60 4.41 7.99 17.70
N TYR A 61 4.42 7.99 16.35
CA TYR A 61 3.30 8.41 15.52
C TYR A 61 2.57 7.25 14.86
N TYR A 62 3.09 6.04 14.91
CA TYR A 62 2.40 4.84 14.41
C TYR A 62 2.38 3.74 15.47
N ASP A 63 1.44 2.81 15.34
CA ASP A 63 1.24 1.70 16.27
C ASP A 63 1.18 0.34 15.60
N GLN A 64 0.83 0.27 14.34
CA GLN A 64 0.77 -0.97 13.58
C GLN A 64 1.60 -0.88 12.29
N VAL A 65 2.15 -2.03 11.89
CA VAL A 65 2.94 -2.20 10.68
C VAL A 65 2.42 -3.42 9.94
N GLY A 66 2.27 -3.32 8.63
CA GLY A 66 1.80 -4.41 7.79
C GLY A 66 2.29 -4.29 6.36
N TYR A 67 2.00 -5.33 5.60
CA TYR A 67 2.22 -5.36 4.17
C TYR A 67 0.90 -5.40 3.41
N GLY A 68 0.92 -4.86 2.20
CA GLY A 68 -0.25 -4.82 1.35
C GLY A 68 0.10 -4.66 -0.12
N VAL A 69 -0.91 -4.40 -0.92
CA VAL A 69 -0.79 -4.20 -2.37
C VAL A 69 -1.60 -2.98 -2.79
N LEU A 70 -1.00 -2.14 -3.62
CA LEU A 70 -1.71 -1.09 -4.34
C LEU A 70 -1.90 -1.51 -5.79
N LEU A 71 -3.12 -1.37 -6.29
CA LEU A 71 -3.43 -1.52 -7.71
C LEU A 71 -3.54 -0.15 -8.37
N TYR A 72 -3.22 -0.11 -9.67
CA TYR A 72 -3.28 1.10 -10.49
C TYR A 72 -3.90 0.76 -11.85
N PRO A 73 -4.87 1.56 -12.33
CA PRO A 73 -5.40 1.45 -13.68
C PRO A 73 -4.38 2.04 -14.67
N GLU A 74 -3.48 1.20 -15.17
CA GLU A 74 -2.31 1.64 -15.94
C GLU A 74 -2.69 2.33 -17.25
N ASN A 75 -3.78 1.88 -17.90
CA ASN A 75 -4.27 2.53 -19.12
C ASN A 75 -4.76 3.98 -18.93
N LEU A 76 -4.99 4.42 -17.70
CA LEU A 76 -5.37 5.81 -17.38
C LEU A 76 -4.16 6.69 -17.09
N ILE A 77 -2.95 6.11 -17.03
CA ILE A 77 -1.71 6.83 -16.70
C ILE A 77 -1.00 7.16 -18.02
N ASP A 78 -1.07 8.41 -18.44
CA ASP A 78 -0.49 8.91 -19.69
C ASP A 78 0.91 9.51 -19.53
N GLY A 79 1.50 9.36 -18.35
CA GLY A 79 2.80 9.93 -17.98
C GLY A 79 2.71 11.33 -17.33
N SER A 80 1.52 11.95 -17.29
CA SER A 80 1.33 13.21 -16.55
C SER A 80 1.05 12.95 -15.06
N GLU A 81 1.45 13.92 -14.21
CA GLU A 81 1.18 13.87 -12.77
C GLU A 81 -0.33 13.91 -12.47
N SER A 82 -1.10 14.64 -13.28
CA SER A 82 -2.56 14.74 -13.11
C SER A 82 -3.26 13.42 -13.41
N ALA A 83 -2.88 12.72 -14.47
CA ALA A 83 -3.41 11.40 -14.80
C ALA A 83 -3.03 10.37 -13.73
N PHE A 84 -1.79 10.39 -13.26
CA PHE A 84 -1.34 9.52 -12.18
C PHE A 84 -2.12 9.76 -10.87
N ALA A 85 -2.33 11.02 -10.50
CA ALA A 85 -3.11 11.38 -9.32
C ALA A 85 -4.57 10.89 -9.44
N ALA A 86 -5.21 11.12 -10.60
CA ALA A 86 -6.58 10.68 -10.87
C ALA A 86 -6.70 9.14 -10.84
N ALA A 87 -5.81 8.43 -11.51
CA ALA A 87 -5.75 6.97 -11.52
C ALA A 87 -5.57 6.38 -10.11
N SER A 88 -4.83 7.08 -9.26
CA SER A 88 -4.60 6.69 -7.87
C SER A 88 -5.82 6.83 -6.96
N CYS A 89 -6.90 7.46 -7.44
CA CYS A 89 -8.16 7.62 -6.70
C CYS A 89 -9.21 6.54 -7.03
N LEU A 90 -8.87 5.54 -7.85
CA LEU A 90 -9.82 4.47 -8.18
C LEU A 90 -10.19 3.69 -6.92
N ASP A 91 -11.50 3.56 -6.67
CA ASP A 91 -12.04 2.87 -5.51
C ASP A 91 -11.57 1.41 -5.43
N HIS A 92 -11.45 0.87 -4.21
CA HIS A 92 -11.10 -0.54 -3.93
C HIS A 92 -9.75 -1.00 -4.50
N THR A 93 -8.76 -0.10 -4.59
CA THR A 93 -7.43 -0.41 -5.16
C THR A 93 -6.28 -0.40 -4.16
N SER A 94 -6.57 -0.23 -2.87
CA SER A 94 -5.57 -0.21 -1.80
C SER A 94 -5.84 -1.32 -0.79
N PHE A 95 -5.28 -2.50 -1.01
CA PHE A 95 -5.43 -3.68 -0.15
C PHE A 95 -4.46 -3.60 1.02
N LEU A 96 -4.90 -2.98 2.11
CA LEU A 96 -4.13 -2.72 3.33
C LEU A 96 -4.90 -3.25 4.52
N GLN A 97 -4.73 -4.52 4.84
CA GLN A 97 -5.54 -5.21 5.83
C GLN A 97 -5.22 -4.80 7.27
N LEU A 98 -6.23 -4.46 8.03
CA LEU A 98 -6.15 -4.23 9.48
C LEU A 98 -7.01 -5.26 10.25
N PRO A 99 -6.60 -5.64 11.47
CA PRO A 99 -5.41 -5.17 12.18
C PRO A 99 -4.13 -5.72 11.59
N ALA A 100 -3.10 -4.86 11.52
CA ALA A 100 -1.75 -5.24 11.17
C ALA A 100 -0.96 -5.64 12.45
N ALA A 101 0.29 -6.04 12.29
CA ALA A 101 1.12 -6.39 13.44
C ALA A 101 1.38 -5.17 14.33
N ASP A 102 1.30 -5.37 15.66
CA ASP A 102 1.74 -4.35 16.61
C ASP A 102 3.25 -4.11 16.48
N LYS A 103 3.67 -2.87 16.39
CA LYS A 103 5.08 -2.51 16.22
C LYS A 103 6.01 -3.02 17.34
N THR A 104 5.48 -3.28 18.54
CA THR A 104 6.26 -3.75 19.70
C THR A 104 6.51 -5.24 19.70
N GLY A 105 5.75 -6.00 18.91
CA GLY A 105 5.83 -7.46 18.82
C GLY A 105 6.43 -7.98 17.51
N LEU A 106 7.05 -7.10 16.71
CA LEU A 106 7.55 -7.45 15.39
C LEU A 106 8.77 -8.40 15.48
N ALA A 107 8.50 -9.69 15.27
CA ALA A 107 9.50 -10.58 14.69
C ALA A 107 9.84 -10.10 13.27
N PRO A 108 10.98 -10.47 12.65
CA PRO A 108 11.24 -10.16 11.27
C PRO A 108 10.06 -10.65 10.41
N ILE A 109 9.29 -9.69 9.88
CA ILE A 109 8.13 -9.96 9.04
C ILE A 109 8.65 -10.09 7.62
N SER A 110 8.38 -11.21 6.96
CA SER A 110 8.56 -11.36 5.51
C SER A 110 7.22 -11.20 4.80
N LEU A 111 7.26 -10.77 3.56
CA LEU A 111 6.11 -10.79 2.66
C LEU A 111 6.39 -11.72 1.49
N ASP A 112 5.54 -12.71 1.31
CA ASP A 112 5.45 -13.52 0.09
C ASP A 112 4.16 -13.19 -0.64
N LEU A 113 4.28 -12.59 -1.84
CA LEU A 113 3.14 -12.23 -2.66
C LEU A 113 3.04 -13.16 -3.88
N LYS A 114 1.85 -13.68 -4.14
CA LYS A 114 1.57 -14.60 -5.25
C LYS A 114 0.32 -14.17 -6.03
N ALA A 115 0.33 -14.44 -7.34
CA ALA A 115 -0.86 -14.41 -8.18
C ALA A 115 -1.12 -15.82 -8.70
N GLY A 116 -2.18 -16.45 -8.19
CA GLY A 116 -2.42 -17.88 -8.39
C GLY A 116 -1.23 -18.70 -7.86
N VAL A 117 -0.55 -19.42 -8.76
CA VAL A 117 0.64 -20.23 -8.43
C VAL A 117 1.97 -19.48 -8.65
N THR A 118 1.91 -18.30 -9.26
CA THR A 118 3.09 -17.54 -9.64
C THR A 118 3.55 -16.65 -8.50
N ALA A 119 4.82 -16.80 -8.07
CA ALA A 119 5.42 -15.86 -7.12
C ALA A 119 5.64 -14.51 -7.81
N LEU A 120 5.12 -13.44 -7.21
CA LEU A 120 5.24 -12.08 -7.70
C LEU A 120 6.35 -11.29 -7.02
N PHE A 121 6.47 -11.44 -5.71
CA PHE A 121 7.37 -10.65 -4.89
C PHE A 121 7.71 -11.35 -3.59
N HIS A 122 8.95 -11.19 -3.13
CA HIS A 122 9.41 -11.60 -1.80
C HIS A 122 10.19 -10.47 -1.17
N HIS A 123 9.97 -10.23 0.11
CA HIS A 123 10.66 -9.22 0.90
C HIS A 123 10.89 -9.72 2.32
N GLU A 124 12.09 -9.53 2.85
CA GLU A 124 12.43 -9.93 4.22
C GLU A 124 12.64 -8.71 5.12
N GLY A 125 12.04 -8.79 6.29
CA GLY A 125 12.19 -7.78 7.33
C GLY A 125 11.43 -6.49 7.05
N PHE A 126 11.42 -5.61 8.03
CA PHE A 126 10.93 -4.24 7.82
C PHE A 126 12.02 -3.25 8.24
N ASP A 127 12.10 -2.15 7.52
CA ASP A 127 13.07 -1.10 7.79
C ASP A 127 12.42 0.06 8.54
N ALA A 128 12.65 0.12 9.86
CA ALA A 128 12.17 1.19 10.70
C ALA A 128 12.76 2.57 10.29
N SER A 129 13.96 2.58 9.70
CA SER A 129 14.57 3.83 9.23
C SER A 129 13.86 4.35 7.98
N LEU A 130 13.41 3.46 7.09
CA LEU A 130 12.60 3.80 5.94
C LEU A 130 11.24 4.39 6.36
N ILE A 131 10.59 3.79 7.36
CA ILE A 131 9.34 4.30 7.91
C ILE A 131 9.56 5.70 8.51
N ALA A 132 10.62 5.86 9.32
CA ALA A 132 10.91 7.13 9.98
C ALA A 132 11.20 8.25 8.97
N ALA A 133 12.02 7.98 7.96
CA ALA A 133 12.30 8.93 6.88
C ALA A 133 11.02 9.28 6.10
N SER A 134 10.18 8.29 5.80
CA SER A 134 8.93 8.51 5.06
C SER A 134 7.93 9.35 5.85
N ILE A 135 7.82 9.16 7.17
CA ILE A 135 6.99 10.02 8.03
C ILE A 135 7.54 11.46 8.06
N GLU A 136 8.86 11.63 8.22
CA GLU A 136 9.49 12.96 8.20
C GLU A 136 9.22 13.69 6.90
N GLU A 137 9.43 13.03 5.76
CA GLU A 137 9.22 13.64 4.44
C GLU A 137 7.75 13.95 4.19
N ALA A 138 6.84 12.99 4.41
CA ALA A 138 5.40 13.17 4.20
C ALA A 138 4.86 14.33 5.04
N THR A 139 5.28 14.44 6.30
CA THR A 139 4.74 15.44 7.23
C THR A 139 5.25 16.87 6.98
N ARG A 140 6.19 17.08 6.06
CA ARG A 140 6.54 18.41 5.53
C ARG A 140 5.39 19.04 4.74
N TYR A 141 4.63 18.18 4.03
CA TYR A 141 3.55 18.62 3.15
C TYR A 141 2.17 18.34 3.73
N ILE A 142 2.02 17.21 4.43
CA ILE A 142 0.74 16.63 4.83
C ILE A 142 0.64 16.67 6.36
N TYR A 143 -0.50 17.15 6.87
CA TYR A 143 -0.86 16.94 8.27
C TYR A 143 -1.47 15.54 8.41
N ILE A 144 -0.71 14.60 8.97
CA ILE A 144 -1.19 13.24 9.24
C ILE A 144 -2.10 13.23 10.47
N ARG A 145 -3.13 12.40 10.44
CA ARG A 145 -4.13 12.26 11.51
C ARG A 145 -4.14 10.84 12.05
N SER A 146 -4.60 10.68 13.28
CA SER A 146 -4.86 9.34 13.82
C SER A 146 -5.86 8.59 12.92
N GLY A 147 -5.52 7.35 12.57
CA GLY A 147 -6.28 6.53 11.64
C GLY A 147 -5.83 6.63 10.18
N ASP A 148 -5.03 7.63 9.79
CA ASP A 148 -4.41 7.65 8.46
C ASP A 148 -3.46 6.47 8.28
N LEU A 149 -3.26 6.05 7.04
CA LEU A 149 -2.25 5.06 6.67
C LEU A 149 -1.13 5.76 5.90
N LEU A 150 0.11 5.36 6.18
CA LEU A 150 1.25 5.68 5.32
C LEU A 150 1.73 4.38 4.67
N ALA A 151 1.59 4.29 3.35
CA ALA A 151 2.04 3.17 2.55
C ALA A 151 3.31 3.56 1.78
N ILE A 152 4.29 2.66 1.76
CA ILE A 152 5.59 2.87 1.12
C ILE A 152 5.76 1.79 0.07
N GLU A 153 5.82 2.16 -1.19
CA GLU A 153 6.07 1.21 -2.29
C GLU A 153 7.47 0.60 -2.18
N LEU A 154 7.54 -0.72 -2.18
CA LEU A 154 8.80 -1.47 -2.07
C LEU A 154 9.46 -1.73 -3.43
N GLN A 155 8.70 -1.55 -4.50
CA GLN A 155 9.20 -1.61 -5.88
C GLN A 155 8.35 -0.73 -6.80
N ALA A 156 8.91 -0.37 -7.96
CA ALA A 156 8.15 0.26 -9.02
C ALA A 156 6.99 -0.63 -9.48
N ARG A 157 5.90 -0.01 -9.93
CA ARG A 157 4.73 -0.72 -10.46
C ARG A 157 5.12 -1.71 -11.55
N LYS A 158 4.49 -2.88 -11.53
CA LYS A 158 4.62 -3.91 -12.54
C LYS A 158 3.27 -4.24 -13.16
N PRO A 159 3.19 -4.53 -14.46
CA PRO A 159 1.96 -4.99 -15.08
C PRO A 159 1.40 -6.22 -14.38
N LEU A 160 0.08 -6.31 -14.33
CA LEU A 160 -0.66 -7.46 -13.81
C LEU A 160 -1.57 -8.00 -14.90
N ASP A 161 -1.24 -9.17 -15.44
CA ASP A 161 -2.06 -9.84 -16.48
C ASP A 161 -3.26 -10.52 -15.82
N VAL A 162 -4.46 -9.95 -16.02
CA VAL A 162 -5.71 -10.48 -15.49
C VAL A 162 -6.57 -11.01 -16.62
N LYS A 163 -6.64 -12.33 -16.74
CA LYS A 163 -7.50 -13.04 -17.69
C LYS A 163 -8.60 -13.79 -16.93
N GLY A 164 -9.80 -13.22 -16.91
CA GLY A 164 -10.89 -13.75 -16.09
C GLY A 164 -10.66 -13.48 -14.59
N THR A 165 -10.55 -14.53 -13.79
CA THR A 165 -10.33 -14.41 -12.33
C THR A 165 -8.87 -14.63 -11.97
N LEU A 166 -8.26 -13.67 -11.27
CA LEU A 166 -6.92 -13.78 -10.73
C LEU A 166 -6.96 -13.69 -9.19
N VAL A 167 -6.48 -14.73 -8.53
CA VAL A 167 -6.37 -14.76 -7.06
C VAL A 167 -5.02 -14.18 -6.63
N VAL A 168 -5.03 -13.15 -5.78
CA VAL A 168 -3.83 -12.58 -5.17
C VAL A 168 -3.78 -12.96 -3.71
N THR A 169 -2.65 -13.47 -3.26
CA THR A 169 -2.42 -13.84 -1.84
C THR A 169 -1.14 -13.20 -1.33
N GLY A 170 -1.19 -12.74 -0.09
CA GLY A 170 -0.03 -12.26 0.65
C GLY A 170 0.13 -13.03 1.95
N ASP A 171 1.30 -13.64 2.12
CA ASP A 171 1.68 -14.33 3.35
C ASP A 171 2.72 -13.49 4.08
N CYS A 172 2.48 -13.19 5.35
CA CYS A 172 3.44 -12.50 6.21
C CYS A 172 4.04 -13.51 7.20
N ALA A 173 5.37 -13.72 7.11
CA ALA A 173 6.09 -14.70 7.95
C ALA A 173 5.48 -16.12 7.90
N GLY A 174 4.99 -16.54 6.74
CA GLY A 174 4.36 -17.86 6.55
C GLY A 174 2.91 -17.95 7.05
N VAL A 175 2.33 -16.84 7.48
CA VAL A 175 0.91 -16.76 7.88
C VAL A 175 0.14 -15.99 6.82
N PRO A 176 -0.98 -16.55 6.29
CA PRO A 176 -1.82 -15.83 5.35
C PRO A 176 -2.28 -14.48 5.94
N SER A 177 -1.95 -13.39 5.28
CA SER A 177 -2.26 -12.03 5.74
C SER A 177 -3.45 -11.46 5.01
N PHE A 178 -3.49 -11.64 3.68
CA PHE A 178 -4.62 -11.20 2.85
C PHE A 178 -4.81 -12.11 1.64
N LYS A 179 -6.05 -12.15 1.17
CA LYS A 179 -6.41 -12.84 -0.07
C LYS A 179 -7.58 -12.12 -0.71
N PHE A 180 -7.47 -11.77 -1.97
CA PHE A 180 -8.56 -11.21 -2.76
C PHE A 180 -8.52 -11.72 -4.20
N GLN A 181 -9.59 -11.52 -4.93
CA GLN A 181 -9.66 -11.85 -6.35
C GLN A 181 -9.83 -10.58 -7.17
N ILE A 182 -9.24 -10.57 -8.34
CA ILE A 182 -9.53 -9.59 -9.39
C ILE A 182 -10.36 -10.34 -10.44
N ILE A 183 -11.57 -9.87 -10.69
CA ILE A 183 -12.57 -10.56 -11.52
C ILE A 183 -12.95 -9.64 -12.70
N ARG A 184 -12.70 -10.12 -13.91
CA ARG A 184 -13.05 -9.45 -15.18
C ARG A 184 -14.14 -10.21 -15.94
#